data_6fd87e36ecc6af316d253d27b2bb89a3
#
_entry.id   6fd87e36ecc6af316d253d27b2bb89a3
#
_cell.length_a   1.000
_cell.length_b   1.000
_cell.length_c   1.000
_cell.angle_alpha   90.00
_cell.angle_beta   90.00
_cell.angle_gamma   90.00
#
_symmetry.space_group_name_H-M   'P 1'
#
loop_
_entity.id
_entity.type
_entity.pdbx_description
1 polymer ?
#
loop_
_entity_poly.entity_id
_entity_poly.type
_entity_poly.pdbx_seq_one_letter_code
_entity_poly.pdbx_strand_id
1 'polypeptide(L)'
;MEKTIDEILFEKFREVRKMGRPHPPVRPPHPGFGPEGMHRHERHHEHGMPRPGFLGRERVLTVLLEKEEGMHQKDILQRMHIHPSSLSELIDKLESDRYVERTVDPEDRRATRITLTEKGKARAYEVSDERRQHVSEMFSALSEEEKKQLLVLLDKILSSTK
;
A
#
# COMPACT_ATOMS: atom_id res chain seq x y z
N MET A 1 -13.73 1.79 -12.28
CA MET A 1 -13.48 3.24 -12.08
C MET A 1 -12.30 3.65 -12.94
N GLU A 2 -12.48 4.68 -13.75
CA GLU A 2 -11.41 5.21 -14.61
C GLU A 2 -10.48 6.09 -13.78
N LYS A 3 -9.15 5.93 -13.95
CA LYS A 3 -8.16 6.69 -13.19
C LYS A 3 -8.06 8.11 -13.72
N THR A 4 -7.95 9.08 -12.83
CA THR A 4 -7.70 10.49 -13.18
C THR A 4 -6.26 10.66 -13.69
N ILE A 5 -5.99 11.76 -14.43
CA ILE A 5 -4.64 12.08 -14.90
C ILE A 5 -3.65 12.22 -13.72
N ASP A 6 -4.10 12.78 -12.62
CA ASP A 6 -3.29 12.94 -11.40
C ASP A 6 -2.91 11.58 -10.78
N GLU A 7 -3.82 10.61 -10.77
CA GLU A 7 -3.54 9.25 -10.30
C GLU A 7 -2.53 8.54 -11.20
N ILE A 8 -2.65 8.71 -12.51
CA ILE A 8 -1.71 8.14 -13.48
C ILE A 8 -0.32 8.76 -13.31
N LEU A 9 -0.24 10.08 -13.18
CA LEU A 9 1.01 10.80 -12.92
C LEU A 9 1.69 10.31 -11.64
N PHE A 10 0.92 10.17 -10.56
CA PHE A 10 1.43 9.71 -9.29
C PHE A 10 2.00 8.28 -9.36
N GLU A 11 1.33 7.38 -10.09
CA GLU A 11 1.83 6.02 -10.31
C GLU A 11 3.15 6.03 -11.09
N LYS A 12 3.23 6.77 -12.19
CA LYS A 12 4.45 6.92 -12.99
C LYS A 12 5.60 7.54 -12.19
N PHE A 13 5.31 8.57 -11.42
CA PHE A 13 6.30 9.19 -10.53
C PHE A 13 6.84 8.21 -9.49
N ARG A 14 5.97 7.34 -8.94
CA ARG A 14 6.41 6.28 -8.03
C ARG A 14 7.29 5.23 -8.70
N GLU A 15 7.05 4.90 -9.97
CA GLU A 15 7.88 3.98 -10.75
C GLU A 15 9.27 4.56 -10.96
N VAL A 16 9.37 5.81 -11.42
CA VAL A 16 10.67 6.51 -11.57
C VAL A 16 11.44 6.56 -10.25
N ARG A 17 10.76 6.87 -9.14
CA ARG A 17 11.39 6.89 -7.82
C ARG A 17 11.93 5.52 -7.38
N LYS A 18 11.33 4.42 -7.83
CA LYS A 18 11.85 3.06 -7.54
C LYS A 18 13.14 2.77 -8.30
N MET A 19 13.29 3.30 -9.51
CA MET A 19 14.50 3.11 -10.33
C MET A 19 15.74 3.76 -9.72
N GLY A 20 15.59 4.89 -9.03
CA GLY A 20 16.68 5.63 -8.39
C GLY A 20 17.10 5.12 -7.00
N ARG A 21 16.50 4.07 -6.47
CA ARG A 21 16.91 3.53 -5.17
C ARG A 21 18.06 2.56 -5.35
N PRO A 22 19.27 2.88 -4.85
CA PRO A 22 20.31 1.86 -4.70
C PRO A 22 19.76 0.74 -3.81
N HIS A 23 20.06 -0.51 -4.14
CA HIS A 23 19.78 -1.64 -3.26
C HIS A 23 20.28 -1.30 -1.86
N PRO A 24 19.46 -1.45 -0.81
CA PRO A 24 19.94 -1.24 0.55
C PRO A 24 21.17 -2.15 0.73
N PRO A 25 22.27 -1.62 1.29
CA PRO A 25 23.44 -2.45 1.54
C PRO A 25 23.00 -3.66 2.36
N VAL A 26 23.45 -4.84 1.96
CA VAL A 26 23.24 -6.08 2.70
C VAL A 26 23.74 -5.81 4.12
N ARG A 27 22.85 -5.72 5.09
CA ARG A 27 23.24 -5.56 6.49
C ARG A 27 24.04 -6.79 6.87
N PRO A 28 25.28 -6.63 7.35
CA PRO A 28 26.01 -7.77 7.89
C PRO A 28 25.16 -8.38 9.04
N PRO A 29 25.21 -9.70 9.23
CA PRO A 29 24.51 -10.33 10.34
C PRO A 29 24.99 -9.68 11.63
N HIS A 30 24.05 -9.16 12.43
CA HIS A 30 24.36 -8.61 13.74
C HIS A 30 24.93 -9.72 14.62
N PRO A 31 26.14 -9.57 15.17
CA PRO A 31 26.65 -10.50 16.17
C PRO A 31 25.84 -10.29 17.46
N GLY A 32 25.07 -11.30 17.85
CA GLY A 32 24.63 -11.53 19.22
C GLY A 32 23.57 -10.56 19.75
N PHE A 33 22.30 -10.90 19.59
CA PHE A 33 21.28 -10.50 20.56
C PHE A 33 21.25 -11.52 21.71
N GLY A 34 21.87 -11.17 22.82
CA GLY A 34 21.62 -11.81 24.11
C GLY A 34 20.22 -11.45 24.64
N PRO A 35 19.63 -12.26 25.55
CA PRO A 35 18.26 -12.12 26.00
C PRO A 35 17.99 -11.00 27.02
N GLU A 36 18.90 -10.03 27.19
CA GLU A 36 18.74 -8.93 28.15
C GLU A 36 18.78 -7.58 27.44
N GLY A 37 17.61 -6.94 27.33
CA GLY A 37 17.54 -5.56 26.85
C GLY A 37 16.20 -5.12 26.29
N MET A 38 15.10 -5.41 26.98
CA MET A 38 13.83 -4.72 26.74
C MET A 38 13.89 -3.30 27.32
N HIS A 39 14.58 -2.40 26.66
CA HIS A 39 14.36 -0.97 26.86
C HIS A 39 13.39 -0.48 25.77
N ARG A 40 12.16 -0.28 26.23
CA ARG A 40 11.07 0.39 25.54
C ARG A 40 11.49 1.83 25.25
N HIS A 41 12.07 2.09 24.08
CA HIS A 41 12.25 3.45 23.60
C HIS A 41 10.89 4.01 23.19
N GLU A 42 10.24 4.72 24.10
CA GLU A 42 9.21 5.70 23.77
C GLU A 42 9.87 6.81 22.94
N ARG A 43 9.79 6.69 21.62
CA ARG A 43 10.12 7.79 20.74
C ARG A 43 8.88 8.67 20.60
N HIS A 44 8.93 9.81 21.23
CA HIS A 44 8.06 10.93 20.93
C HIS A 44 8.25 11.31 19.47
N HIS A 45 7.27 10.99 18.62
CA HIS A 45 7.17 11.51 17.26
C HIS A 45 6.24 12.72 17.30
N GLU A 46 6.84 13.90 17.47
CA GLU A 46 6.25 15.14 17.00
C GLU A 46 6.41 15.22 15.46
N HIS A 47 5.32 15.62 14.82
CA HIS A 47 5.15 15.97 13.39
C HIS A 47 4.99 14.84 12.37
N GLY A 48 3.75 14.46 12.11
CA GLY A 48 3.13 14.57 10.79
C GLY A 48 3.40 13.52 9.72
N MET A 49 4.13 12.41 9.96
CA MET A 49 4.15 11.30 9.01
C MET A 49 3.33 10.12 9.53
N PRO A 50 2.38 9.59 8.74
CA PRO A 50 1.61 8.42 9.13
C PRO A 50 2.56 7.26 9.46
N ARG A 51 2.33 6.59 10.58
CA ARG A 51 3.13 5.44 11.04
C ARG A 51 3.15 4.37 9.93
N PRO A 52 4.30 3.73 9.62
CA PRO A 52 4.39 2.74 8.54
C PRO A 52 3.37 1.60 8.62
N GLY A 53 2.93 1.23 9.81
CA GLY A 53 1.90 0.20 10.01
C GLY A 53 0.49 0.64 9.65
N PHE A 54 0.18 1.93 9.76
CA PHE A 54 -1.11 2.50 9.36
C PHE A 54 -1.27 2.48 7.84
N LEU A 55 -0.23 2.92 7.11
CA LEU A 55 -0.21 2.87 5.65
C LEU A 55 -0.35 1.44 5.09
N GLY A 56 0.18 0.44 5.79
CA GLY A 56 0.05 -0.96 5.39
C GLY A 56 -1.39 -1.46 5.50
N ARG A 57 -2.09 -1.16 6.59
CA ARG A 57 -3.50 -1.57 6.82
C ARG A 57 -4.45 -0.92 5.82
N GLU A 58 -4.33 0.37 5.62
CA GLU A 58 -5.15 1.12 4.65
C GLU A 58 -4.93 0.61 3.22
N ARG A 59 -3.69 0.29 2.87
CA ARG A 59 -3.39 -0.27 1.57
C ARG A 59 -4.01 -1.66 1.36
N VAL A 60 -4.10 -2.51 2.39
CA VAL A 60 -4.84 -3.78 2.29
C VAL A 60 -6.31 -3.51 1.99
N LEU A 61 -6.94 -2.56 2.69
CA LEU A 61 -8.34 -2.20 2.47
C LEU A 61 -8.59 -1.71 1.03
N THR A 62 -7.73 -0.81 0.52
CA THR A 62 -7.87 -0.31 -0.86
C THR A 62 -7.61 -1.38 -1.93
N VAL A 63 -6.73 -2.35 -1.67
CA VAL A 63 -6.50 -3.49 -2.56
C VAL A 63 -7.72 -4.42 -2.59
N LEU A 64 -8.33 -4.67 -1.43
CA LEU A 64 -9.53 -5.51 -1.33
C LEU A 64 -10.76 -4.86 -1.99
N LEU A 65 -10.81 -3.53 -2.08
CA LEU A 65 -11.90 -2.82 -2.73
C LEU A 65 -11.99 -3.10 -4.25
N GLU A 66 -10.90 -3.60 -4.86
CA GLU A 66 -10.86 -3.93 -6.29
C GLU A 66 -11.70 -5.16 -6.64
N LYS A 67 -12.01 -6.03 -5.66
CA LYS A 67 -12.80 -7.25 -5.84
C LYS A 67 -13.80 -7.43 -4.71
N GLU A 68 -15.08 -7.27 -5.04
CA GLU A 68 -16.18 -7.39 -4.07
C GLU A 68 -16.28 -8.80 -3.46
N GLU A 69 -15.98 -9.83 -4.25
CA GLU A 69 -15.95 -11.21 -3.79
C GLU A 69 -14.77 -11.55 -2.86
N GLY A 70 -13.89 -10.57 -2.61
CA GLY A 70 -12.67 -10.75 -1.82
C GLY A 70 -11.51 -11.34 -2.62
N MET A 71 -10.38 -11.51 -1.93
CA MET A 71 -9.13 -12.01 -2.53
C MET A 71 -8.47 -13.07 -1.66
N HIS A 72 -7.75 -13.97 -2.31
CA HIS A 72 -6.82 -14.85 -1.61
C HIS A 72 -5.60 -14.07 -1.10
N GLN A 73 -5.06 -14.51 0.02
CA GLN A 73 -3.85 -13.89 0.60
C GLN A 73 -2.69 -13.81 -0.40
N LYS A 74 -2.54 -14.82 -1.27
CA LYS A 74 -1.55 -14.85 -2.34
C LYS A 74 -1.69 -13.68 -3.32
N ASP A 75 -2.93 -13.37 -3.72
CA ASP A 75 -3.20 -12.29 -4.68
C ASP A 75 -2.95 -10.92 -4.05
N ILE A 76 -3.28 -10.76 -2.77
CA ILE A 76 -2.98 -9.56 -2.02
C ILE A 76 -1.46 -9.36 -1.92
N LEU A 77 -0.70 -10.43 -1.64
CA LEU A 77 0.77 -10.38 -1.59
C LEU A 77 1.39 -9.88 -2.89
N GLN A 78 0.92 -10.41 -4.04
CA GLN A 78 1.41 -10.01 -5.36
C GLN A 78 1.21 -8.50 -5.62
N ARG A 79 0.08 -7.94 -5.16
CA ARG A 79 -0.23 -6.51 -5.35
C ARG A 79 0.51 -5.60 -4.37
N MET A 80 0.70 -6.08 -3.16
CA MET A 80 1.33 -5.29 -2.11
C MET A 80 2.86 -5.31 -2.14
N HIS A 81 3.46 -6.36 -2.70
CA HIS A 81 4.91 -6.58 -2.71
C HIS A 81 5.52 -6.51 -1.29
N ILE A 82 4.88 -7.17 -0.33
CA ILE A 82 5.35 -7.25 1.07
C ILE A 82 5.62 -8.71 1.45
N HIS A 83 6.24 -8.90 2.60
CA HIS A 83 6.53 -10.25 3.10
C HIS A 83 5.25 -10.95 3.57
N PRO A 84 5.10 -12.28 3.38
CA PRO A 84 3.92 -13.04 3.82
C PRO A 84 3.58 -12.85 5.31
N SER A 85 4.58 -12.88 6.19
CA SER A 85 4.40 -12.66 7.63
C SER A 85 3.82 -11.28 7.94
N SER A 86 4.29 -10.24 7.24
CA SER A 86 3.78 -8.88 7.41
C SER A 86 2.33 -8.75 6.97
N LEU A 87 1.95 -9.43 5.86
CA LEU A 87 0.55 -9.42 5.42
C LEU A 87 -0.35 -10.15 6.42
N SER A 88 0.07 -11.32 6.92
CA SER A 88 -0.72 -12.05 7.93
C SER A 88 -0.98 -11.19 9.16
N GLU A 89 0.04 -10.51 9.68
CA GLU A 89 -0.11 -9.61 10.82
C GLU A 89 -1.07 -8.43 10.53
N LEU A 90 -1.02 -7.87 9.30
CA LEU A 90 -1.95 -6.81 8.90
C LEU A 90 -3.39 -7.30 8.82
N ILE A 91 -3.61 -8.49 8.24
CA ILE A 91 -4.93 -9.10 8.12
C ILE A 91 -5.49 -9.42 9.52
N ASP A 92 -4.70 -10.02 10.43
CA ASP A 92 -5.13 -10.34 11.79
C ASP A 92 -5.58 -9.08 12.55
N LYS A 93 -4.86 -7.97 12.41
CA LYS A 93 -5.25 -6.69 12.99
C LYS A 93 -6.53 -6.12 12.38
N LEU A 94 -6.68 -6.21 11.06
CA LEU A 94 -7.88 -5.74 10.36
C LEU A 94 -9.11 -6.57 10.70
N GLU A 95 -8.94 -7.88 10.88
CA GLU A 95 -10.01 -8.79 11.31
C GLU A 95 -10.42 -8.53 12.76
N SER A 96 -9.44 -8.34 13.67
CA SER A 96 -9.69 -7.95 15.06
C SER A 96 -10.47 -6.64 15.17
N ASP A 97 -10.18 -5.67 14.28
CA ASP A 97 -10.88 -4.38 14.22
C ASP A 97 -12.19 -4.44 13.40
N ARG A 98 -12.57 -5.63 12.91
CA ARG A 98 -13.77 -5.90 12.10
C ARG A 98 -13.85 -5.11 10.78
N TYR A 99 -12.71 -4.85 10.15
CA TYR A 99 -12.66 -4.27 8.81
C TYR A 99 -12.66 -5.33 7.72
N VAL A 100 -12.12 -6.50 8.01
CA VAL A 100 -12.13 -7.66 7.10
C VAL A 100 -12.62 -8.91 7.83
N GLU A 101 -13.02 -9.89 7.05
CA GLU A 101 -13.37 -11.24 7.53
C GLU A 101 -12.73 -12.28 6.61
N ARG A 102 -12.48 -13.47 7.19
CA ARG A 102 -12.04 -14.64 6.43
C ARG A 102 -13.25 -15.51 6.12
N THR A 103 -13.49 -15.73 4.84
CA THR A 103 -14.55 -16.60 4.33
C THR A 103 -13.95 -17.79 3.62
N VAL A 104 -14.65 -18.93 3.67
CA VAL A 104 -14.26 -20.12 2.88
C VAL A 104 -14.54 -19.81 1.40
N ASP A 105 -13.58 -20.14 0.53
CA ASP A 105 -13.78 -19.98 -0.91
C ASP A 105 -14.92 -20.90 -1.38
N PRO A 106 -15.91 -20.38 -2.12
CA PRO A 106 -17.01 -21.19 -2.61
C PRO A 106 -16.58 -22.24 -3.65
N GLU A 107 -15.48 -22.02 -4.37
CA GLU A 107 -14.96 -22.92 -5.38
C GLU A 107 -13.96 -23.94 -4.81
N ASP A 108 -13.20 -23.53 -3.77
CA ASP A 108 -12.25 -24.41 -3.09
C ASP A 108 -12.40 -24.30 -1.56
N ARG A 109 -13.08 -25.26 -0.97
CA ARG A 109 -13.31 -25.31 0.49
C ARG A 109 -12.03 -25.39 1.34
N ARG A 110 -10.87 -25.62 0.74
CA ARG A 110 -9.57 -25.63 1.41
C ARG A 110 -8.89 -24.26 1.39
N ALA A 111 -9.40 -23.36 0.55
CA ALA A 111 -8.90 -22.01 0.41
C ALA A 111 -9.74 -21.02 1.23
N THR A 112 -9.09 -19.94 1.66
CA THR A 112 -9.74 -18.84 2.39
C THR A 112 -9.60 -17.55 1.59
N ARG A 113 -10.70 -16.82 1.46
CA ARG A 113 -10.74 -15.48 0.91
C ARG A 113 -10.79 -14.45 2.05
N ILE A 114 -10.20 -13.31 1.81
CA ILE A 114 -10.29 -12.13 2.67
C ILE A 114 -11.29 -11.18 2.02
N THR A 115 -12.36 -10.87 2.71
CA THR A 115 -13.42 -9.96 2.24
C THR A 115 -13.54 -8.73 3.14
N LEU A 116 -13.98 -7.62 2.58
CA LEU A 116 -14.28 -6.41 3.35
C LEU A 116 -15.64 -6.57 4.03
N THR A 117 -15.72 -6.23 5.31
CA THR A 117 -17.01 -5.98 5.97
C THR A 117 -17.60 -4.65 5.50
N GLU A 118 -18.85 -4.35 5.83
CA GLU A 118 -19.44 -3.03 5.53
C GLU A 118 -18.64 -1.87 6.16
N LYS A 119 -18.15 -2.08 7.39
CA LYS A 119 -17.22 -1.15 8.04
C LYS A 119 -15.91 -1.01 7.27
N GLY A 120 -15.39 -2.13 6.76
CA GLY A 120 -14.17 -2.18 5.96
C GLY A 120 -14.33 -1.46 4.63
N LYS A 121 -15.46 -1.63 3.94
CA LYS A 121 -15.78 -0.93 2.69
C LYS A 121 -15.85 0.57 2.91
N ALA A 122 -16.60 1.02 3.93
CA ALA A 122 -16.70 2.45 4.27
C ALA A 122 -15.31 3.06 4.48
N ARG A 123 -14.47 2.42 5.31
CA ARG A 123 -13.11 2.90 5.57
C ARG A 123 -12.22 2.86 4.31
N ALA A 124 -12.35 1.83 3.48
CA ALA A 124 -11.60 1.72 2.23
C ALA A 124 -11.94 2.86 1.24
N TYR A 125 -13.21 3.25 1.15
CA TYR A 125 -13.63 4.39 0.35
C TYR A 125 -13.07 5.71 0.90
N GLU A 126 -13.19 5.96 2.21
CA GLU A 126 -12.61 7.15 2.85
C GLU A 126 -11.10 7.27 2.53
N VAL A 127 -10.34 6.20 2.76
CA VAL A 127 -8.90 6.16 2.47
C VAL A 127 -8.61 6.39 0.98
N SER A 128 -9.43 5.84 0.09
CA SER A 128 -9.30 6.06 -1.34
C SER A 128 -9.52 7.51 -1.72
N ASP A 129 -10.52 8.16 -1.15
CA ASP A 129 -10.86 9.57 -1.42
C ASP A 129 -9.81 10.52 -0.81
N GLU A 130 -9.37 10.28 0.44
CA GLU A 130 -8.27 11.02 1.06
C GLU A 130 -7.00 10.96 0.20
N ARG A 131 -6.69 9.77 -0.33
CA ARG A 131 -5.55 9.58 -1.22
C ARG A 131 -5.71 10.32 -2.54
N ARG A 132 -6.91 10.27 -3.13
CA ARG A 132 -7.21 10.96 -4.40
C ARG A 132 -7.09 12.46 -4.25
N GLN A 133 -7.64 13.01 -3.16
CA GLN A 133 -7.51 14.42 -2.83
C GLN A 133 -6.04 14.82 -2.66
N HIS A 134 -5.27 14.08 -1.87
CA HIS A 134 -3.85 14.36 -1.67
C HIS A 134 -3.04 14.32 -2.97
N VAL A 135 -3.34 13.37 -3.86
CA VAL A 135 -2.71 13.27 -5.18
C VAL A 135 -3.10 14.46 -6.06
N SER A 136 -4.36 14.87 -6.05
CA SER A 136 -4.83 16.06 -6.79
C SER A 136 -4.16 17.34 -6.29
N GLU A 137 -4.04 17.52 -4.97
CA GLU A 137 -3.35 18.65 -4.36
C GLU A 137 -1.86 18.69 -4.77
N MET A 138 -1.19 17.55 -4.86
CA MET A 138 0.21 17.47 -5.27
C MET A 138 0.47 18.06 -6.66
N PHE A 139 -0.49 17.91 -7.58
CA PHE A 139 -0.39 18.39 -8.95
C PHE A 139 -1.23 19.66 -9.22
N SER A 140 -1.77 20.28 -8.17
CA SER A 140 -2.70 21.43 -8.29
C SER A 140 -2.06 22.67 -8.93
N ALA A 141 -0.73 22.82 -8.86
CA ALA A 141 0.01 23.91 -9.48
C ALA A 141 0.16 23.74 -11.01
N LEU A 142 -0.15 22.56 -11.57
CA LEU A 142 -0.01 22.26 -12.99
C LEU A 142 -1.35 22.37 -13.70
N SER A 143 -1.35 23.01 -14.88
CA SER A 143 -2.47 22.95 -15.81
C SER A 143 -2.62 21.55 -16.41
N GLU A 144 -3.77 21.24 -17.00
CA GLU A 144 -4.03 19.94 -17.64
C GLU A 144 -3.05 19.65 -18.80
N GLU A 145 -2.62 20.68 -19.53
CA GLU A 145 -1.61 20.58 -20.58
C GLU A 145 -0.23 20.23 -20.01
N GLU A 146 0.17 20.87 -18.93
CA GLU A 146 1.44 20.58 -18.24
C GLU A 146 1.44 19.17 -17.62
N LYS A 147 0.31 18.72 -17.07
CA LYS A 147 0.15 17.37 -16.58
C LYS A 147 0.35 16.33 -17.69
N LYS A 148 -0.24 16.56 -18.88
CA LYS A 148 -0.05 15.70 -20.06
C LYS A 148 1.40 15.68 -20.53
N GLN A 149 2.07 16.85 -20.57
CA GLN A 149 3.49 16.93 -20.91
C GLN A 149 4.37 16.17 -19.92
N LEU A 150 4.11 16.34 -18.61
CA LEU A 150 4.81 15.62 -17.57
C LEU A 150 4.65 14.11 -17.71
N LEU A 151 3.45 13.62 -18.06
CA LEU A 151 3.17 12.21 -18.30
C LEU A 151 4.05 11.65 -19.43
N VAL A 152 4.15 12.38 -20.56
CA VAL A 152 5.00 12.01 -21.69
C VAL A 152 6.48 11.95 -21.30
N LEU A 153 6.94 12.90 -20.47
CA LEU A 153 8.34 12.94 -20.02
C LEU A 153 8.64 11.77 -19.08
N LEU A 154 7.74 11.45 -18.17
CA LEU A 154 7.89 10.29 -17.28
C LEU A 154 7.90 8.97 -18.05
N ASP A 155 7.07 8.83 -19.09
CA ASP A 155 7.09 7.65 -19.96
C ASP A 155 8.41 7.49 -20.72
N LYS A 156 9.00 8.60 -21.22
CA LYS A 156 10.32 8.57 -21.82
C LYS A 156 11.40 8.08 -20.85
N ILE A 157 11.40 8.56 -19.62
CA ILE A 157 12.34 8.13 -18.57
C ILE A 157 12.16 6.61 -18.30
N LEU A 158 10.94 6.16 -18.13
CA LEU A 158 10.62 4.75 -17.85
C LEU A 158 11.00 3.82 -19.02
N SER A 159 10.87 4.30 -20.27
CA SER A 159 11.21 3.54 -21.47
C SER A 159 12.70 3.47 -21.73
N SER A 160 13.49 4.46 -21.29
CA SER A 160 14.95 4.50 -21.51
C SER A 160 15.73 3.55 -20.60
N THR A 161 15.07 2.90 -19.65
CA THR A 161 15.71 2.03 -18.63
C THR A 161 15.39 0.55 -18.86
N LYS A 162 14.74 0.21 -19.98
CA LYS A 162 14.57 -1.15 -20.46
C LYS A 162 15.69 -1.45 -21.45
#